data_cf06f4c0361dbc520f25746be49a60ce
#
_entry.id   cf06f4c0361dbc520f25746be49a60ce
#
_cell.length_a   1.000
_cell.length_b   1.000
_cell.length_c   1.000
_cell.angle_alpha   90.00
_cell.angle_beta   90.00
_cell.angle_gamma   90.00
#
_symmetry.space_group_name_H-M   'P 1'
#
loop_
_entity.id
_entity.type
_entity.pdbx_description
1 polymer ?
#
loop_
_entity_poly.entity_id
_entity_poly.type
_entity_poly.pdbx_seq_one_letter_code
_entity_poly.pdbx_strand_id
1 'polypeptide(L)'
;MSQHQQAFRPDISNDVSRIALHALAVLVAERCPAPPRTAQTSADQLCGMLYSAVLSPNPAQMPQKLRDIRALGVSTHEIKTVLVPAIARLLGDNWLEDKASFGDVTVGCARLQSVVRHLETACEAAHFHPANRQAPRNCLVVVPRGEQHTLGAIVVVDQLRTAGAQATLALDMDAAAVARMVRAQHFHAVMISASAGEDVEKLRGLVKISQQNGPKPKVFVGGSIVQERSDLAVVTGSDYVSCDIREALDLCRPDQRRV
;
A
#
# COMPACT_ATOMS: atom_id res chain seq x y z
N MET A 1 30.45 31.59 -20.73
CA MET A 1 30.56 31.31 -19.28
C MET A 1 29.24 30.70 -18.83
N SER A 2 29.15 29.41 -18.87
CA SER A 2 27.95 28.66 -18.45
C SER A 2 28.24 28.00 -17.13
N GLN A 3 27.58 28.45 -16.07
CA GLN A 3 27.65 27.80 -14.76
C GLN A 3 26.67 26.63 -14.74
N HIS A 4 27.18 25.42 -14.57
CA HIS A 4 26.43 24.23 -14.25
C HIS A 4 25.80 24.39 -12.86
N GLN A 5 24.48 24.43 -12.79
CA GLN A 5 23.74 24.15 -11.57
C GLN A 5 23.72 22.62 -11.39
N GLN A 6 24.58 22.11 -10.50
CA GLN A 6 24.45 20.78 -9.95
C GLN A 6 23.24 20.76 -9.01
N ALA A 7 22.16 20.15 -9.45
CA ALA A 7 21.04 19.83 -8.59
C ALA A 7 21.48 18.79 -7.55
N PHE A 8 21.33 19.14 -6.29
CA PHE A 8 21.51 18.27 -5.13
C PHE A 8 20.47 17.13 -5.23
N ARG A 9 20.92 15.92 -5.56
CA ARG A 9 20.09 14.69 -5.46
C ARG A 9 20.34 14.11 -4.07
N PRO A 10 19.32 14.04 -3.17
CA PRO A 10 19.47 13.32 -1.92
C PRO A 10 19.69 11.83 -2.22
N ASP A 11 20.58 11.20 -1.47
CA ASP A 11 20.90 9.77 -1.54
C ASP A 11 19.77 8.94 -0.93
N ILE A 12 18.70 8.75 -1.72
CA ILE A 12 17.44 8.11 -1.31
C ILE A 12 17.63 6.59 -1.11
N SER A 13 18.66 5.98 -1.73
CA SER A 13 18.84 4.53 -1.70
C SER A 13 19.22 4.00 -0.32
N ASN A 14 20.02 4.75 0.44
CA ASN A 14 20.45 4.36 1.79
C ASN A 14 19.35 4.57 2.85
N ASP A 15 18.52 5.58 2.70
CA ASP A 15 17.44 5.86 3.66
C ASP A 15 16.27 4.88 3.50
N VAL A 16 15.94 4.47 2.28
CA VAL A 16 14.88 3.49 2.01
C VAL A 16 15.25 2.11 2.56
N SER A 17 16.51 1.68 2.40
CA SER A 17 17.01 0.42 2.98
C SER A 17 17.01 0.46 4.51
N ARG A 18 17.35 1.59 5.13
CA ARG A 18 17.32 1.78 6.59
C ARG A 18 15.90 1.81 7.14
N ILE A 19 14.95 2.45 6.45
CA ILE A 19 13.53 2.49 6.84
C ILE A 19 12.91 1.09 6.71
N ALA A 20 13.21 0.35 5.64
CA ALA A 20 12.74 -1.02 5.47
C ALA A 20 13.32 -1.97 6.54
N LEU A 21 14.61 -1.83 6.89
CA LEU A 21 15.25 -2.60 7.95
C LEU A 21 14.70 -2.24 9.33
N HIS A 22 14.42 -0.96 9.60
CA HIS A 22 13.86 -0.52 10.87
C HIS A 22 12.39 -0.96 11.01
N ALA A 23 11.59 -0.87 9.96
CA ALA A 23 10.23 -1.39 9.93
C ALA A 23 10.18 -2.92 10.11
N LEU A 24 11.11 -3.66 9.51
CA LEU A 24 11.28 -5.10 9.76
C LEU A 24 11.62 -5.39 11.23
N ALA A 25 12.52 -4.64 11.84
CA ALA A 25 12.93 -4.85 13.23
C ALA A 25 11.80 -4.55 14.23
N VAL A 26 11.00 -3.51 14.00
CA VAL A 26 9.89 -3.11 14.87
C VAL A 26 8.70 -4.07 14.75
N LEU A 27 8.38 -4.55 13.53
CA LEU A 27 7.26 -5.47 13.30
C LEU A 27 7.52 -6.89 13.81
N VAL A 28 8.79 -7.31 13.87
CA VAL A 28 9.18 -8.63 14.43
C VAL A 28 9.00 -8.69 15.94
N ALA A 29 9.04 -7.54 16.64
CA ALA A 29 8.98 -7.51 18.11
C ALA A 29 7.56 -7.66 18.68
N GLU A 30 6.50 -7.41 17.93
CA GLU A 30 5.18 -7.20 18.53
C GLU A 30 4.06 -8.22 18.25
N ARG A 31 4.13 -9.13 17.26
CA ARG A 31 3.00 -10.07 17.03
C ARG A 31 3.35 -11.38 16.32
N CYS A 32 3.07 -12.47 16.96
CA CYS A 32 3.17 -13.89 16.65
C CYS A 32 4.57 -14.48 16.82
N PRO A 33 4.72 -15.59 17.56
CA PRO A 33 5.96 -16.35 17.57
C PRO A 33 6.17 -16.95 16.18
N ALA A 34 6.94 -16.25 15.35
CA ALA A 34 7.51 -16.85 14.16
C ALA A 34 8.47 -17.97 14.62
N PRO A 35 8.59 -19.08 13.88
CA PRO A 35 9.61 -20.08 14.15
C PRO A 35 10.98 -19.38 14.21
N PRO A 36 11.91 -19.83 15.07
CA PRO A 36 13.21 -19.19 15.21
C PRO A 36 13.87 -19.08 13.83
N ARG A 37 14.29 -17.86 13.47
CA ARG A 37 15.03 -17.62 12.23
C ARG A 37 16.31 -18.45 12.27
N THR A 38 16.38 -19.49 11.46
CA THR A 38 17.51 -20.42 11.42
C THR A 38 18.66 -19.96 10.54
N ALA A 39 18.60 -18.76 9.96
CA ALA A 39 19.73 -18.08 9.32
C ALA A 39 19.42 -16.59 9.27
N GLN A 40 20.44 -15.75 9.45
CA GLN A 40 20.38 -14.30 9.22
C GLN A 40 20.28 -14.03 7.70
N THR A 41 19.12 -14.35 7.10
CA THR A 41 18.85 -13.95 5.72
C THR A 41 18.63 -12.44 5.72
N SER A 42 19.50 -11.71 5.05
CA SER A 42 19.39 -10.25 4.98
C SER A 42 18.12 -9.83 4.24
N ALA A 43 17.60 -8.63 4.53
CA ALA A 43 16.47 -8.07 3.80
C ALA A 43 16.75 -8.01 2.28
N ASP A 44 18.02 -7.72 1.91
CA ASP A 44 18.45 -7.66 0.52
C ASP A 44 18.38 -9.03 -0.17
N GLN A 45 18.70 -10.11 0.53
CA GLN A 45 18.56 -11.47 -0.01
C GLN A 45 17.09 -11.82 -0.26
N LEU A 46 16.19 -11.50 0.67
CA LEU A 46 14.74 -11.71 0.52
C LEU A 46 14.18 -10.89 -0.65
N CYS A 47 14.57 -9.61 -0.74
CA CYS A 47 14.23 -8.77 -1.88
C CYS A 47 14.77 -9.34 -3.19
N GLY A 48 16.03 -9.77 -3.24
CA GLY A 48 16.64 -10.39 -4.42
C GLY A 48 15.92 -11.67 -4.85
N MET A 49 15.50 -12.51 -3.90
CA MET A 49 14.73 -13.73 -4.18
C MET A 49 13.37 -13.41 -4.82
N LEU A 50 12.63 -12.47 -4.27
CA LEU A 50 11.32 -12.09 -4.80
C LEU A 50 11.46 -11.33 -6.12
N TYR A 51 12.41 -10.40 -6.24
CA TYR A 51 12.69 -9.63 -7.45
C TYR A 51 13.03 -10.54 -8.64
N SER A 52 13.91 -11.53 -8.43
CA SER A 52 14.27 -12.49 -9.47
C SER A 52 13.07 -13.32 -9.96
N ALA A 53 12.17 -13.68 -9.05
CA ALA A 53 10.95 -14.40 -9.41
C ALA A 53 9.95 -13.51 -10.15
N VAL A 54 9.87 -12.22 -9.76
CA VAL A 54 8.98 -11.23 -10.39
C VAL A 54 9.38 -10.98 -11.84
N LEU A 55 10.67 -10.93 -12.16
CA LEU A 55 11.18 -10.73 -13.52
C LEU A 55 11.46 -12.04 -14.29
N SER A 56 11.29 -13.20 -13.66
CA SER A 56 11.55 -14.49 -14.31
C SER A 56 10.68 -14.65 -15.57
N PRO A 57 11.25 -15.11 -16.71
CA PRO A 57 10.46 -15.47 -17.87
C PRO A 57 9.49 -16.65 -17.60
N ASN A 58 9.76 -17.44 -16.54
CA ASN A 58 8.90 -18.55 -16.12
C ASN A 58 8.04 -18.16 -14.90
N PRO A 59 6.76 -17.82 -15.09
CA PRO A 59 5.86 -17.45 -14.00
C PRO A 59 5.59 -18.57 -12.99
N ALA A 60 5.82 -19.83 -13.37
CA ALA A 60 5.64 -20.99 -12.48
C ALA A 60 6.66 -21.05 -11.32
N GLN A 61 7.72 -20.24 -11.39
CA GLN A 61 8.69 -20.13 -10.29
C GLN A 61 8.18 -19.34 -9.10
N MET A 62 7.21 -18.44 -9.29
CA MET A 62 6.72 -17.57 -8.23
C MET A 62 6.17 -18.33 -7.02
N PRO A 63 5.27 -19.34 -7.16
CA PRO A 63 4.77 -20.09 -6.01
C PRO A 63 5.90 -20.80 -5.23
N GLN A 64 6.92 -21.32 -5.93
CA GLN A 64 8.05 -21.95 -5.27
C GLN A 64 8.88 -20.95 -4.48
N LYS A 65 9.20 -19.80 -5.06
CA LYS A 65 9.94 -18.73 -4.38
C LYS A 65 9.20 -18.19 -3.16
N LEU A 66 7.89 -18.05 -3.23
CA LEU A 66 7.09 -17.66 -2.05
C LEU A 66 7.16 -18.73 -0.94
N ARG A 67 7.15 -20.00 -1.28
CA ARG A 67 7.37 -21.08 -0.29
C ARG A 67 8.77 -21.01 0.32
N ASP A 68 9.80 -20.80 -0.49
CA ASP A 68 11.18 -20.68 -0.03
C ASP A 68 11.35 -19.50 0.94
N ILE A 69 10.79 -18.32 0.60
CA ILE A 69 10.79 -17.13 1.46
C ILE A 69 10.06 -17.41 2.78
N ARG A 70 8.91 -18.08 2.73
CA ARG A 70 8.17 -18.45 3.94
C ARG A 70 8.91 -19.48 4.80
N ALA A 71 9.63 -20.42 4.19
CA ALA A 71 10.47 -21.38 4.90
C ALA A 71 11.62 -20.72 5.68
N LEU A 72 12.03 -19.51 5.28
CA LEU A 72 12.98 -18.67 6.01
C LEU A 72 12.36 -17.91 7.20
N GLY A 73 11.08 -18.16 7.52
CA GLY A 73 10.38 -17.55 8.65
C GLY A 73 9.72 -16.20 8.33
N VAL A 74 9.64 -15.82 7.04
CA VAL A 74 8.94 -14.59 6.62
C VAL A 74 7.44 -14.85 6.58
N SER A 75 6.67 -14.06 7.30
CA SER A 75 5.22 -14.18 7.35
C SER A 75 4.56 -13.71 6.03
N THR A 76 3.37 -14.20 5.76
CA THR A 76 2.55 -13.72 4.65
C THR A 76 2.30 -12.21 4.73
N HIS A 77 2.11 -11.70 5.94
CA HIS A 77 1.94 -10.26 6.20
C HIS A 77 3.19 -9.48 5.79
N GLU A 78 4.39 -9.90 6.21
CA GLU A 78 5.66 -9.24 5.83
C GLU A 78 5.89 -9.27 4.31
N ILE A 79 5.55 -10.38 3.63
CA ILE A 79 5.66 -10.44 2.18
C ILE A 79 4.79 -9.35 1.55
N LYS A 80 3.52 -9.21 1.97
CA LYS A 80 2.57 -8.26 1.39
C LYS A 80 2.89 -6.80 1.74
N THR A 81 3.28 -6.53 2.99
CA THR A 81 3.40 -5.16 3.51
C THR A 81 4.81 -4.58 3.44
N VAL A 82 5.83 -5.42 3.30
CA VAL A 82 7.23 -5.00 3.25
C VAL A 82 7.87 -5.36 1.93
N LEU A 83 7.91 -6.67 1.57
CA LEU A 83 8.64 -7.09 0.38
C LEU A 83 7.98 -6.61 -0.92
N VAL A 84 6.67 -6.76 -1.06
CA VAL A 84 5.96 -6.34 -2.27
C VAL A 84 6.13 -4.84 -2.55
N PRO A 85 5.92 -3.91 -1.60
CA PRO A 85 6.18 -2.49 -1.84
C PRO A 85 7.65 -2.17 -2.12
N ALA A 86 8.59 -2.86 -1.47
CA ALA A 86 10.02 -2.66 -1.72
C ALA A 86 10.40 -3.06 -3.16
N ILE A 87 9.89 -4.20 -3.65
CA ILE A 87 10.14 -4.65 -5.02
C ILE A 87 9.47 -3.73 -6.04
N ALA A 88 8.27 -3.21 -5.75
CA ALA A 88 7.60 -2.25 -6.63
C ALA A 88 8.41 -0.95 -6.79
N ARG A 89 9.00 -0.44 -5.69
CA ARG A 89 9.90 0.72 -5.76
C ARG A 89 11.16 0.40 -6.55
N LEU A 90 11.79 -0.74 -6.27
CA LEU A 90 13.00 -1.18 -6.99
C LEU A 90 12.76 -1.32 -8.51
N LEU A 91 11.59 -1.78 -8.92
CA LEU A 91 11.20 -1.80 -10.34
C LEU A 91 11.14 -0.39 -10.92
N GLY A 92 10.54 0.55 -10.19
CA GLY A 92 10.46 1.95 -10.59
C GLY A 92 11.83 2.62 -10.67
N ASP A 93 12.68 2.42 -9.67
CA ASP A 93 14.04 2.97 -9.63
C ASP A 93 14.90 2.42 -10.78
N ASN A 94 14.84 1.11 -11.03
CA ASN A 94 15.55 0.49 -12.13
C ASN A 94 15.06 0.98 -13.51
N TRP A 95 13.79 1.30 -13.64
CA TRP A 95 13.26 1.93 -14.87
C TRP A 95 13.79 3.35 -15.06
N LEU A 96 13.81 4.16 -13.99
CA LEU A 96 14.36 5.52 -14.04
C LEU A 96 15.86 5.55 -14.34
N GLU A 97 16.57 4.48 -14.01
CA GLU A 97 18.00 4.30 -14.26
C GLU A 97 18.30 3.53 -15.57
N ASP A 98 17.30 3.32 -16.43
CA ASP A 98 17.40 2.54 -17.69
C ASP A 98 17.90 1.09 -17.51
N LYS A 99 17.76 0.52 -16.29
CA LYS A 99 18.14 -0.87 -15.96
C LYS A 99 17.00 -1.86 -16.18
N ALA A 100 15.77 -1.39 -16.29
CA ALA A 100 14.57 -2.18 -16.57
C ALA A 100 13.76 -1.52 -17.67
N SER A 101 13.16 -2.32 -18.55
CA SER A 101 12.26 -1.83 -19.58
C SER A 101 10.87 -1.51 -19.00
N PHE A 102 10.09 -0.72 -19.73
CA PHE A 102 8.65 -0.50 -19.41
C PHE A 102 7.88 -1.83 -19.32
N GLY A 103 8.22 -2.80 -20.17
CA GLY A 103 7.64 -4.14 -20.13
C GLY A 103 7.95 -4.89 -18.83
N ASP A 104 9.19 -4.81 -18.35
CA ASP A 104 9.60 -5.44 -17.08
C ASP A 104 8.83 -4.85 -15.91
N VAL A 105 8.67 -3.53 -15.86
CA VAL A 105 7.91 -2.86 -14.80
C VAL A 105 6.44 -3.25 -14.86
N THR A 106 5.83 -3.23 -16.05
CA THR A 106 4.42 -3.58 -16.23
C THR A 106 4.12 -5.02 -15.81
N VAL A 107 4.92 -5.97 -16.31
CA VAL A 107 4.77 -7.39 -15.96
C VAL A 107 5.10 -7.62 -14.49
N GLY A 108 6.14 -6.97 -13.98
CA GLY A 108 6.54 -7.03 -12.58
C GLY A 108 5.43 -6.59 -11.64
N CYS A 109 4.84 -5.43 -11.87
CA CYS A 109 3.71 -4.90 -11.09
C CYS A 109 2.49 -5.82 -11.14
N ALA A 110 2.13 -6.35 -12.32
CA ALA A 110 1.01 -7.29 -12.46
C ALA A 110 1.24 -8.58 -11.66
N ARG A 111 2.48 -9.09 -11.63
CA ARG A 111 2.86 -10.26 -10.84
C ARG A 111 2.83 -9.98 -9.34
N LEU A 112 3.30 -8.82 -8.89
CA LEU A 112 3.20 -8.40 -7.49
C LEU A 112 1.73 -8.30 -7.03
N GLN A 113 0.85 -7.72 -7.84
CA GLN A 113 -0.59 -7.71 -7.56
C GLN A 113 -1.16 -9.12 -7.45
N SER A 114 -0.71 -10.05 -8.31
CA SER A 114 -1.11 -11.45 -8.25
C SER A 114 -0.63 -12.13 -6.97
N VAL A 115 0.60 -11.83 -6.51
CA VAL A 115 1.14 -12.31 -5.22
C VAL A 115 0.25 -11.87 -4.07
N VAL A 116 -0.11 -10.59 -3.99
CA VAL A 116 -0.98 -10.07 -2.92
C VAL A 116 -2.32 -10.81 -2.92
N ARG A 117 -2.99 -10.91 -4.06
CA ARG A 117 -4.29 -11.63 -4.18
C ARG A 117 -4.19 -13.12 -3.82
N HIS A 118 -3.13 -13.79 -4.25
CA HIS A 118 -2.93 -15.21 -3.94
C HIS A 118 -2.72 -15.46 -2.44
N LEU A 119 -2.01 -14.55 -1.78
CA LEU A 119 -1.76 -14.62 -0.34
C LEU A 119 -2.99 -14.20 0.48
N GLU A 120 -3.93 -13.39 -0.06
CA GLU A 120 -5.22 -13.09 0.56
C GLU A 120 -6.08 -14.36 0.71
N THR A 121 -6.28 -15.10 -0.37
CA THR A 121 -7.10 -16.33 -0.37
C THR A 121 -6.59 -17.40 0.59
N ALA A 122 -5.27 -17.47 0.78
CA ALA A 122 -4.68 -18.40 1.74
C ALA A 122 -4.89 -17.98 3.21
N CYS A 123 -5.12 -16.71 3.47
CA CYS A 123 -5.26 -16.14 4.83
C CYS A 123 -6.71 -16.06 5.29
N GLU A 124 -7.67 -15.86 4.39
CA GLU A 124 -9.12 -15.82 4.73
C GLU A 124 -9.61 -17.13 5.36
N ALA A 125 -9.02 -18.27 4.97
CA ALA A 125 -9.33 -19.56 5.56
C ALA A 125 -8.85 -19.72 7.02
N ALA A 126 -7.92 -18.85 7.49
CA ALA A 126 -7.27 -19.00 8.81
C ALA A 126 -7.70 -17.96 9.86
N HIS A 127 -8.36 -16.87 9.50
CA HIS A 127 -8.56 -15.71 10.38
C HIS A 127 -10.01 -15.25 10.52
N PHE A 128 -10.97 -16.16 10.57
CA PHE A 128 -12.29 -15.81 11.10
C PHE A 128 -12.24 -15.85 12.64
N HIS A 129 -11.71 -14.78 13.27
CA HIS A 129 -11.81 -14.61 14.72
C HIS A 129 -13.06 -13.78 15.06
N PRO A 130 -14.09 -14.40 15.66
CA PRO A 130 -15.31 -13.69 16.08
C PRO A 130 -15.13 -12.92 17.41
N ALA A 131 -13.92 -12.46 17.74
CA ALA A 131 -13.62 -11.93 19.09
C ALA A 131 -13.91 -10.44 19.27
N ASN A 132 -14.36 -9.68 18.26
CA ASN A 132 -14.70 -8.27 18.46
C ASN A 132 -16.18 -8.02 18.15
N ARG A 133 -17.00 -7.78 19.19
CA ARG A 133 -18.46 -7.54 19.12
C ARG A 133 -18.86 -6.16 18.56
N GLN A 134 -17.93 -5.38 18.03
CA GLN A 134 -18.24 -4.12 17.37
C GLN A 134 -18.34 -4.34 15.85
N ALA A 135 -19.35 -3.71 15.23
CA ALA A 135 -19.51 -3.77 13.78
C ALA A 135 -18.22 -3.30 13.08
N PRO A 136 -17.72 -4.07 12.10
CA PRO A 136 -16.49 -3.71 11.40
C PRO A 136 -16.64 -2.34 10.73
N ARG A 137 -15.62 -1.49 10.83
CA ARG A 137 -15.62 -0.21 10.15
C ARG A 137 -15.55 -0.42 8.65
N ASN A 138 -16.40 0.25 7.91
CA ASN A 138 -16.48 0.18 6.47
C ASN A 138 -15.61 1.28 5.86
N CYS A 139 -14.64 0.89 5.03
CA CYS A 139 -13.68 1.78 4.39
C CYS A 139 -13.78 1.66 2.86
N LEU A 140 -13.67 2.79 2.16
CA LEU A 140 -13.58 2.84 0.71
C LEU A 140 -12.17 3.28 0.32
N VAL A 141 -11.48 2.50 -0.50
CA VAL A 141 -10.20 2.87 -1.09
C VAL A 141 -10.43 3.20 -2.56
N VAL A 142 -10.16 4.43 -2.94
CA VAL A 142 -10.44 5.00 -4.26
C VAL A 142 -9.13 5.18 -5.02
N VAL A 143 -9.06 4.67 -6.23
CA VAL A 143 -8.05 5.01 -7.23
C VAL A 143 -8.71 5.91 -8.27
N PRO A 144 -8.23 7.15 -8.47
CA PRO A 144 -8.81 8.09 -9.41
C PRO A 144 -8.82 7.57 -10.84
N ARG A 145 -9.74 8.08 -11.65
CA ARG A 145 -9.85 7.73 -13.08
C ARG A 145 -8.56 8.05 -13.83
N GLY A 146 -8.08 7.07 -14.62
CA GLY A 146 -6.85 7.19 -15.41
C GLY A 146 -5.57 6.93 -14.62
N GLU A 147 -5.64 6.76 -13.30
CA GLU A 147 -4.48 6.39 -12.48
C GLU A 147 -4.13 4.90 -12.68
N GLN A 148 -2.86 4.65 -13.00
CA GLN A 148 -2.37 3.30 -13.31
C GLN A 148 -1.71 2.62 -12.11
N HIS A 149 -1.32 3.38 -11.08
CA HIS A 149 -0.58 2.89 -9.91
C HIS A 149 -1.52 2.30 -8.85
N THR A 150 -2.07 1.13 -9.13
CA THR A 150 -3.09 0.49 -8.29
C THR A 150 -2.54 -0.41 -7.19
N LEU A 151 -1.26 -0.81 -7.25
CA LEU A 151 -0.66 -1.76 -6.31
C LEU A 151 -0.72 -1.25 -4.86
N GLY A 152 -0.40 0.04 -4.64
CA GLY A 152 -0.48 0.66 -3.32
C GLY A 152 -1.89 0.56 -2.71
N ALA A 153 -2.91 0.85 -3.50
CA ALA A 153 -4.31 0.75 -3.07
C ALA A 153 -4.71 -0.71 -2.72
N ILE A 154 -4.24 -1.69 -3.50
CA ILE A 154 -4.47 -3.12 -3.23
C ILE A 154 -3.85 -3.52 -1.89
N VAL A 155 -2.60 -3.11 -1.63
CA VAL A 155 -1.92 -3.39 -0.36
C VAL A 155 -2.64 -2.73 0.82
N VAL A 156 -3.13 -1.50 0.67
CA VAL A 156 -3.92 -0.79 1.69
C VAL A 156 -5.20 -1.55 2.02
N VAL A 157 -5.94 -2.01 1.01
CA VAL A 157 -7.17 -2.81 1.21
C VAL A 157 -6.88 -4.10 1.97
N ASP A 158 -5.81 -4.81 1.61
CA ASP A 158 -5.39 -6.03 2.33
C ASP A 158 -5.05 -5.75 3.80
N GLN A 159 -4.32 -4.68 4.08
CA GLN A 159 -3.97 -4.28 5.45
C GLN A 159 -5.20 -3.90 6.27
N LEU A 160 -6.16 -3.17 5.69
CA LEU A 160 -7.42 -2.82 6.34
C LEU A 160 -8.24 -4.08 6.69
N ARG A 161 -8.34 -5.03 5.76
CA ARG A 161 -9.03 -6.32 5.98
C ARG A 161 -8.34 -7.16 7.05
N THR A 162 -7.01 -7.24 7.02
CA THR A 162 -6.21 -7.93 8.04
C THR A 162 -6.41 -7.32 9.43
N ALA A 163 -6.64 -6.00 9.51
CA ALA A 163 -6.96 -5.29 10.75
C ALA A 163 -8.43 -5.42 11.19
N GLY A 164 -9.27 -6.16 10.43
CA GLY A 164 -10.67 -6.41 10.75
C GLY A 164 -11.66 -5.37 10.22
N ALA A 165 -11.23 -4.45 9.36
CA ALA A 165 -12.13 -3.52 8.68
C ALA A 165 -12.77 -4.18 7.44
N GLN A 166 -13.98 -3.75 7.08
CA GLN A 166 -14.53 -4.00 5.75
C GLN A 166 -13.94 -2.97 4.79
N ALA A 167 -13.19 -3.41 3.80
CA ALA A 167 -12.55 -2.51 2.84
C ALA A 167 -12.99 -2.84 1.40
N THR A 168 -13.48 -1.81 0.72
CA THR A 168 -13.86 -1.88 -0.70
C THR A 168 -12.83 -1.14 -1.53
N LEU A 169 -12.29 -1.82 -2.56
CA LEU A 169 -11.41 -1.21 -3.56
C LEU A 169 -12.25 -0.73 -4.74
N ALA A 170 -12.13 0.54 -5.09
CA ALA A 170 -12.78 1.15 -6.22
C ALA A 170 -11.73 1.77 -7.16
N LEU A 171 -11.58 1.17 -8.34
CA LEU A 171 -10.61 1.57 -9.36
C LEU A 171 -11.27 2.44 -10.42
N ASP A 172 -10.47 3.30 -11.06
CA ASP A 172 -10.86 4.16 -12.18
C ASP A 172 -12.07 5.07 -11.86
N MET A 173 -12.06 5.68 -10.69
CA MET A 173 -13.18 6.42 -10.13
C MET A 173 -13.15 7.90 -10.47
N ASP A 174 -14.24 8.42 -11.03
CA ASP A 174 -14.50 9.85 -11.09
C ASP A 174 -15.39 10.31 -9.92
N ALA A 175 -15.57 11.63 -9.79
CA ALA A 175 -16.38 12.23 -8.73
C ALA A 175 -17.83 11.71 -8.74
N ALA A 176 -18.44 11.48 -9.91
CA ALA A 176 -19.79 10.98 -10.03
C ALA A 176 -19.92 9.52 -9.53
N ALA A 177 -18.92 8.69 -9.84
CA ALA A 177 -18.87 7.31 -9.37
C ALA A 177 -18.69 7.24 -7.85
N VAL A 178 -17.76 8.02 -7.28
CA VAL A 178 -17.57 8.13 -5.82
C VAL A 178 -18.85 8.63 -5.15
N ALA A 179 -19.49 9.65 -5.72
CA ALA A 179 -20.78 10.17 -5.19
C ALA A 179 -21.85 9.08 -5.11
N ARG A 180 -21.96 8.23 -6.12
CA ARG A 180 -22.92 7.11 -6.09
C ARG A 180 -22.62 6.12 -4.98
N MET A 181 -21.34 5.78 -4.78
CA MET A 181 -20.93 4.83 -3.73
C MET A 181 -21.19 5.37 -2.33
N VAL A 182 -20.79 6.61 -2.03
CA VAL A 182 -20.96 7.20 -0.69
C VAL A 182 -22.44 7.53 -0.37
N ARG A 183 -23.32 7.61 -1.38
CA ARG A 183 -24.77 7.70 -1.18
C ARG A 183 -25.42 6.34 -0.96
N ALA A 184 -24.90 5.29 -1.62
CA ALA A 184 -25.49 3.95 -1.56
C ALA A 184 -25.22 3.26 -0.22
N GLN A 185 -24.10 3.56 0.42
CA GLN A 185 -23.73 2.96 1.71
C GLN A 185 -22.86 3.89 2.54
N HIS A 186 -22.94 3.70 3.86
CA HIS A 186 -22.12 4.46 4.81
C HIS A 186 -20.70 3.95 4.88
N PHE A 187 -19.72 4.84 4.69
CA PHE A 187 -18.30 4.60 4.94
C PHE A 187 -17.85 5.42 6.15
N HIS A 188 -17.02 4.82 6.98
CA HIS A 188 -16.34 5.50 8.10
C HIS A 188 -15.11 6.27 7.62
N ALA A 189 -14.43 5.75 6.59
CA ALA A 189 -13.30 6.38 5.97
C ALA A 189 -13.33 6.20 4.44
N VAL A 190 -12.87 7.24 3.72
CA VAL A 190 -12.57 7.21 2.30
C VAL A 190 -11.09 7.52 2.12
N MET A 191 -10.34 6.63 1.48
CA MET A 191 -8.92 6.76 1.23
C MET A 191 -8.70 6.91 -0.26
N ILE A 192 -8.08 8.01 -0.68
CA ILE A 192 -7.79 8.30 -2.08
C ILE A 192 -6.31 8.03 -2.31
N SER A 193 -6.00 7.05 -3.16
CA SER A 193 -4.63 6.70 -3.53
C SER A 193 -4.24 7.47 -4.78
N ALA A 194 -3.24 8.33 -4.67
CA ALA A 194 -2.77 9.18 -5.77
C ALA A 194 -1.26 9.03 -5.98
N SER A 195 -0.84 8.98 -7.23
CA SER A 195 0.57 8.96 -7.60
C SER A 195 1.15 10.38 -7.71
N ALA A 196 2.47 10.44 -7.76
CA ALA A 196 3.21 11.64 -8.13
C ALA A 196 2.68 12.22 -9.45
N GLY A 197 2.47 13.53 -9.50
CA GLY A 197 1.95 14.22 -10.70
C GLY A 197 0.43 14.15 -10.89
N GLU A 198 -0.35 13.51 -9.99
CA GLU A 198 -1.81 13.53 -10.08
C GLU A 198 -2.37 14.96 -9.95
N ASP A 199 -3.44 15.25 -10.69
CA ASP A 199 -4.09 16.55 -10.70
C ASP A 199 -4.77 16.84 -9.34
N VAL A 200 -4.27 17.87 -8.65
CA VAL A 200 -4.75 18.31 -7.34
C VAL A 200 -6.21 18.77 -7.37
N GLU A 201 -6.67 19.40 -8.45
CA GLU A 201 -8.07 19.81 -8.58
C GLU A 201 -9.01 18.60 -8.68
N LYS A 202 -8.57 17.55 -9.37
CA LYS A 202 -9.27 16.27 -9.42
C LYS A 202 -9.36 15.63 -8.03
N LEU A 203 -8.25 15.63 -7.26
CA LEU A 203 -8.23 15.13 -5.88
C LEU A 203 -9.15 15.95 -4.99
N ARG A 204 -9.11 17.29 -5.08
CA ARG A 204 -10.02 18.19 -4.36
C ARG A 204 -11.49 17.87 -4.66
N GLY A 205 -11.81 17.62 -5.92
CA GLY A 205 -13.15 17.20 -6.34
C GLY A 205 -13.60 15.89 -5.68
N LEU A 206 -12.73 14.89 -5.62
CA LEU A 206 -12.99 13.60 -4.98
C LEU A 206 -13.15 13.74 -3.46
N VAL A 207 -12.29 14.53 -2.80
CA VAL A 207 -12.40 14.83 -1.36
C VAL A 207 -13.73 15.50 -1.06
N LYS A 208 -14.05 16.58 -1.76
CA LYS A 208 -15.29 17.33 -1.58
C LYS A 208 -16.53 16.46 -1.71
N ILE A 209 -16.60 15.64 -2.76
CA ILE A 209 -17.76 14.75 -2.99
C ILE A 209 -17.87 13.66 -1.92
N SER A 210 -16.74 13.16 -1.41
CA SER A 210 -16.72 12.17 -0.33
C SER A 210 -17.28 12.73 0.98
N GLN A 211 -17.12 14.03 1.23
CA GLN A 211 -17.56 14.72 2.44
C GLN A 211 -19.03 15.24 2.37
N GLN A 212 -19.67 15.18 1.21
CA GLN A 212 -20.97 15.87 0.99
C GLN A 212 -22.21 15.08 1.45
N ASN A 213 -22.11 13.79 1.75
CA ASN A 213 -23.30 12.95 1.95
C ASN A 213 -23.30 12.21 3.30
N GLY A 214 -24.35 12.39 4.09
CA GLY A 214 -24.62 11.65 5.34
C GLY A 214 -23.64 11.94 6.48
N PRO A 215 -23.44 10.99 7.40
CA PRO A 215 -22.38 11.08 8.38
C PRO A 215 -21.05 11.10 7.63
N LYS A 216 -20.35 12.26 7.71
CA LYS A 216 -19.13 12.51 6.93
C LYS A 216 -18.06 11.47 7.23
N PRO A 217 -17.60 10.70 6.25
CA PRO A 217 -16.44 9.83 6.42
C PRO A 217 -15.19 10.68 6.67
N LYS A 218 -14.21 10.12 7.35
CA LYS A 218 -12.85 10.69 7.36
C LYS A 218 -12.21 10.47 6.01
N VAL A 219 -11.70 11.56 5.39
CA VAL A 219 -11.09 11.48 4.06
C VAL A 219 -9.58 11.58 4.16
N PHE A 220 -8.91 10.58 3.63
CA PHE A 220 -7.45 10.47 3.55
C PHE A 220 -7.00 10.63 2.10
N VAL A 221 -5.91 11.35 1.89
CA VAL A 221 -5.15 11.34 0.65
C VAL A 221 -3.79 10.70 0.93
N GLY A 222 -3.43 9.68 0.16
CA GLY A 222 -2.18 8.94 0.31
C GLY A 222 -1.59 8.55 -1.04
N GLY A 223 -0.45 7.86 -0.99
CA GLY A 223 0.31 7.44 -2.16
C GLY A 223 1.56 8.29 -2.38
N SER A 224 2.24 8.12 -3.52
CA SER A 224 3.54 8.78 -3.77
C SER A 224 3.46 10.31 -3.88
N ILE A 225 2.30 10.88 -4.19
CA ILE A 225 2.08 12.34 -4.22
C ILE A 225 2.40 13.01 -2.88
N VAL A 226 2.27 12.29 -1.76
CA VAL A 226 2.57 12.82 -0.41
C VAL A 226 4.04 13.22 -0.26
N GLN A 227 4.94 12.58 -1.00
CA GLN A 227 6.37 12.88 -0.98
C GLN A 227 6.71 14.15 -1.79
N GLU A 228 5.86 14.52 -2.74
CA GLU A 228 6.09 15.68 -3.60
C GLU A 228 5.47 16.96 -3.06
N ARG A 229 4.40 16.85 -2.24
CA ARG A 229 3.60 17.99 -1.81
C ARG A 229 3.26 17.94 -0.32
N SER A 230 3.85 18.82 0.44
CA SER A 230 3.56 19.01 1.87
C SER A 230 2.25 19.76 2.14
N ASP A 231 1.68 20.44 1.13
CA ASP A 231 0.47 21.28 1.23
C ASP A 231 -0.83 20.53 0.90
N LEU A 232 -0.78 19.21 0.63
CA LEU A 232 -1.90 18.41 0.13
C LEU A 232 -3.17 18.52 0.98
N ALA A 233 -3.06 18.49 2.30
CA ALA A 233 -4.22 18.63 3.18
C ALA A 233 -4.97 19.96 2.95
N VAL A 234 -4.21 21.04 2.79
CA VAL A 234 -4.75 22.40 2.59
C VAL A 234 -5.39 22.51 1.21
N VAL A 235 -4.68 22.06 0.17
CA VAL A 235 -5.14 22.25 -1.21
C VAL A 235 -6.27 21.30 -1.59
N THR A 236 -6.33 20.11 -1.03
CA THR A 236 -7.40 19.14 -1.30
C THR A 236 -8.58 19.26 -0.33
N GLY A 237 -8.36 19.78 0.87
CA GLY A 237 -9.34 19.82 1.95
C GLY A 237 -9.59 18.45 2.61
N SER A 238 -8.64 17.50 2.48
CA SER A 238 -8.71 16.20 3.14
C SER A 238 -8.49 16.31 4.65
N ASP A 239 -9.09 15.41 5.41
CA ASP A 239 -8.91 15.39 6.87
C ASP A 239 -7.48 14.94 7.24
N TYR A 240 -6.89 14.06 6.44
CA TYR A 240 -5.56 13.48 6.68
C TYR A 240 -4.79 13.30 5.37
N VAL A 241 -3.47 13.44 5.46
CA VAL A 241 -2.52 13.14 4.39
C VAL A 241 -1.43 12.27 4.98
N SER A 242 -1.29 11.05 4.48
CA SER A 242 -0.27 10.12 4.97
C SER A 242 0.06 9.05 3.94
N CYS A 243 1.31 8.64 3.91
CA CYS A 243 1.75 7.40 3.24
C CYS A 243 1.81 6.21 4.23
N ASP A 244 1.54 6.42 5.51
CA ASP A 244 1.51 5.37 6.54
C ASP A 244 0.07 4.93 6.82
N ILE A 245 -0.24 3.69 6.40
CA ILE A 245 -1.55 3.09 6.63
C ILE A 245 -1.87 2.92 8.12
N ARG A 246 -0.86 2.88 9.02
CA ARG A 246 -1.08 2.73 10.46
C ARG A 246 -1.88 3.88 11.04
N GLU A 247 -1.64 5.11 10.59
CA GLU A 247 -2.44 6.27 11.00
C GLU A 247 -3.91 6.10 10.61
N ALA A 248 -4.16 5.63 9.38
CA ALA A 248 -5.51 5.36 8.92
C ALA A 248 -6.17 4.19 9.69
N LEU A 249 -5.41 3.13 10.01
CA LEU A 249 -5.88 2.00 10.80
C LEU A 249 -6.26 2.43 12.23
N ASP A 250 -5.46 3.28 12.87
CA ASP A 250 -5.75 3.76 14.23
C ASP A 250 -7.03 4.60 14.27
N LEU A 251 -7.25 5.42 13.26
CA LEU A 251 -8.48 6.20 13.12
C LEU A 251 -9.70 5.35 12.71
N CYS A 252 -9.47 4.22 12.06
CA CYS A 252 -10.50 3.25 11.71
C CYS A 252 -10.78 2.23 12.81
N ARG A 253 -9.97 2.18 13.90
CA ARG A 253 -10.27 1.33 15.06
C ARG A 253 -11.53 1.82 15.77
N PRO A 254 -12.41 0.91 16.21
CA PRO A 254 -13.55 1.28 17.02
C PRO A 254 -13.07 1.96 18.31
N ASP A 255 -13.75 3.03 18.67
CA ASP A 255 -13.42 3.83 19.86
C ASP A 255 -13.49 2.94 21.11
N GLN A 256 -12.35 2.64 21.74
CA GLN A 256 -12.29 1.86 22.98
C GLN A 256 -12.72 2.69 24.22
N ARG A 257 -13.17 3.93 24.01
CA ARG A 257 -13.61 4.80 25.10
C ARG A 257 -15.14 4.88 25.12
N ARG A 258 -15.81 3.90 25.70
CA ARG A 258 -17.10 3.98 26.39
C ARG A 258 -17.42 2.62 27.00
N VAL A 259 -16.88 2.35 28.16
CA VAL A 259 -17.50 1.57 29.22
C VAL A 259 -17.36 2.36 30.49
#